data_8f408a25fd5b12560afd1aeaaa3ec227
#
_entry.id   8f408a25fd5b12560afd1aeaaa3ec227
#
_cell.length_a   1.000
_cell.length_b   1.000
_cell.length_c   1.000
_cell.angle_alpha   90.00
_cell.angle_beta   90.00
_cell.angle_gamma   90.00
#
_symmetry.space_group_name_H-M   'P 1'
#
loop_
_entity.id
_entity.type
_entity.pdbx_description
1 polymer ?
#
loop_
_entity_poly.entity_id
_entity_poly.type
_entity_poly.pdbx_seq_one_letter_code
_entity_poly.pdbx_strand_id
1 'polypeptide(L)'
;MGRKVTLATCSLNQWALDFDGNLGRILKSIEIAKQKGAKYRLGPELEICGYGCADHFYESDTLLHCFQVLKSLLESPLTQDIICDVGMPVMHHNVRYNCRVIFLNKKILFIRPKMLLANYGNNREFRWFSPWSRPRYVEEYFLPRMIQDVTEQ
;
A
#
# COMPACT_ATOMS: atom_id res chain seq x y z
N MET A 1 -25.65 -23.83 1.14
CA MET A 1 -24.72 -23.42 0.06
C MET A 1 -23.82 -22.30 0.57
N GLY A 2 -22.50 -22.45 0.48
CA GLY A 2 -21.57 -21.38 0.86
C GLY A 2 -21.61 -20.23 -0.15
N ARG A 3 -21.28 -19.00 0.30
CA ARG A 3 -21.11 -17.83 -0.57
C ARG A 3 -19.75 -17.92 -1.26
N LYS A 4 -19.71 -17.71 -2.58
CA LYS A 4 -18.48 -17.60 -3.35
C LYS A 4 -18.06 -16.13 -3.45
N VAL A 5 -16.77 -15.86 -3.30
CA VAL A 5 -16.16 -14.54 -3.52
C VAL A 5 -14.97 -14.68 -4.46
N THR A 6 -14.81 -13.74 -5.37
CA THR A 6 -13.65 -13.67 -6.26
C THR A 6 -12.61 -12.74 -5.64
N LEU A 7 -11.39 -13.23 -5.50
CA LEU A 7 -10.23 -12.48 -5.03
C LEU A 7 -9.22 -12.35 -6.17
N ALA A 8 -8.55 -11.22 -6.28
CA ALA A 8 -7.50 -10.98 -7.26
C ALA A 8 -6.17 -10.75 -6.58
N THR A 9 -5.16 -11.54 -6.93
CA THR A 9 -3.76 -11.28 -6.62
C THR A 9 -3.08 -10.82 -7.91
N CYS A 10 -2.32 -9.73 -7.82
CA CYS A 10 -1.72 -9.08 -8.98
C CYS A 10 -0.19 -9.14 -8.89
N SER A 11 0.44 -9.63 -9.94
CA SER A 11 1.88 -9.50 -10.15
C SER A 11 2.10 -8.35 -11.13
N LEU A 12 2.82 -7.31 -10.70
CA LEU A 12 3.05 -6.09 -11.47
C LEU A 12 4.54 -5.85 -11.64
N ASN A 13 4.93 -5.31 -12.78
CA ASN A 13 6.30 -4.87 -13.05
C ASN A 13 6.49 -3.43 -12.52
N GLN A 14 6.55 -3.29 -11.19
CA GLN A 14 6.76 -1.99 -10.55
C GLN A 14 8.23 -1.61 -10.55
N TRP A 15 8.49 -0.32 -10.75
CA TRP A 15 9.84 0.23 -10.78
C TRP A 15 10.09 1.13 -9.59
N ALA A 16 11.31 1.12 -9.07
CA ALA A 16 11.70 1.99 -7.97
C ALA A 16 11.53 3.47 -8.36
N LEU A 17 10.82 4.23 -7.52
CA LEU A 17 10.56 5.66 -7.65
C LEU A 17 9.76 6.08 -8.91
N ASP A 18 9.26 5.15 -9.69
CA ASP A 18 8.38 5.44 -10.84
C ASP A 18 6.92 5.59 -10.35
N PHE A 19 6.65 6.63 -9.60
CA PHE A 19 5.35 6.82 -8.93
C PHE A 19 4.19 6.87 -9.91
N ASP A 20 4.33 7.61 -11.02
CA ASP A 20 3.27 7.73 -12.03
C ASP A 20 3.04 6.43 -12.79
N GLY A 21 4.12 5.76 -13.22
CA GLY A 21 4.03 4.49 -13.91
C GLY A 21 3.49 3.38 -12.99
N ASN A 22 3.92 3.37 -11.72
CA ASN A 22 3.41 2.44 -10.72
C ASN A 22 1.92 2.66 -10.46
N LEU A 23 1.47 3.91 -10.32
CA LEU A 23 0.05 4.27 -10.18
C LEU A 23 -0.78 3.75 -11.37
N GLY A 24 -0.30 4.00 -12.59
CA GLY A 24 -0.99 3.53 -13.80
C GLY A 24 -1.16 2.01 -13.85
N ARG A 25 -0.10 1.26 -13.48
CA ARG A 25 -0.14 -0.21 -13.42
C ARG A 25 -1.07 -0.72 -12.31
N ILE A 26 -1.08 -0.07 -11.14
CA ILE A 26 -2.01 -0.40 -10.05
C ILE A 26 -3.45 -0.19 -10.51
N LEU A 27 -3.79 0.98 -11.06
CA LEU A 27 -5.15 1.29 -11.54
C LEU A 27 -5.60 0.31 -12.60
N LYS A 28 -4.73 -0.02 -13.56
CA LYS A 28 -5.04 -1.03 -14.58
C LYS A 28 -5.32 -2.41 -14.01
N SER A 29 -4.57 -2.82 -13.00
CA SER A 29 -4.80 -4.11 -12.33
C SER A 29 -6.12 -4.15 -11.57
N ILE A 30 -6.53 -3.01 -10.96
CA ILE A 30 -7.82 -2.88 -10.28
C ILE A 30 -8.97 -2.95 -11.30
N GLU A 31 -8.85 -2.25 -12.42
CA GLU A 31 -9.82 -2.31 -13.50
C GLU A 31 -10.06 -3.74 -13.97
N ILE A 32 -8.98 -4.48 -14.26
CA ILE A 32 -9.06 -5.89 -14.69
C ILE A 32 -9.67 -6.76 -13.59
N ALA A 33 -9.29 -6.56 -12.33
CA ALA A 33 -9.85 -7.31 -11.21
C ALA A 33 -11.37 -7.11 -11.11
N LYS A 34 -11.85 -5.86 -11.24
CA LYS A 34 -13.29 -5.54 -11.24
C LYS A 34 -14.01 -6.18 -12.42
N GLN A 35 -13.45 -6.13 -13.64
CA GLN A 35 -14.01 -6.78 -14.84
C GLN A 35 -14.18 -8.29 -14.63
N LYS A 36 -13.29 -8.91 -13.85
CA LYS A 36 -13.37 -10.33 -13.48
C LYS A 36 -14.24 -10.62 -12.24
N GLY A 37 -14.94 -9.60 -11.73
CA GLY A 37 -15.85 -9.74 -10.59
C GLY A 37 -15.17 -9.86 -9.23
N ALA A 38 -13.89 -9.49 -9.13
CA ALA A 38 -13.19 -9.51 -7.85
C ALA A 38 -13.75 -8.46 -6.87
N LYS A 39 -13.79 -8.83 -5.59
CA LYS A 39 -14.21 -7.96 -4.48
C LYS A 39 -13.03 -7.52 -3.60
N TYR A 40 -11.88 -8.12 -3.81
CA TYR A 40 -10.62 -7.80 -3.13
C TYR A 40 -9.47 -7.89 -4.14
N ARG A 41 -8.63 -6.87 -4.16
CA ARG A 41 -7.43 -6.81 -4.99
C ARG A 41 -6.20 -6.62 -4.12
N LEU A 42 -5.28 -7.58 -4.17
CA LEU A 42 -3.99 -7.57 -3.51
C LEU A 42 -2.89 -7.34 -4.55
N GLY A 43 -2.07 -6.33 -4.33
CA GLY A 43 -0.89 -6.06 -5.17
C GLY A 43 0.43 -6.49 -4.53
N PRO A 44 1.56 -6.27 -5.24
CA PRO A 44 2.90 -6.56 -4.74
C PRO A 44 3.28 -5.77 -3.49
N GLU A 45 4.31 -6.23 -2.80
CA GLU A 45 4.93 -5.53 -1.69
C GLU A 45 5.54 -4.20 -2.17
N LEU A 46 5.32 -3.12 -1.40
CA LEU A 46 5.84 -1.78 -1.71
C LEU A 46 5.52 -1.30 -3.14
N GLU A 47 4.38 -1.71 -3.69
CA GLU A 47 4.04 -1.49 -5.09
C GLU A 47 3.89 -0.01 -5.48
N ILE A 48 3.64 0.87 -4.52
CA ILE A 48 3.49 2.31 -4.80
C ILE A 48 4.82 2.93 -5.19
N CYS A 49 5.88 2.71 -4.43
CA CYS A 49 7.21 3.25 -4.73
C CYS A 49 8.15 2.26 -5.42
N GLY A 50 7.78 0.96 -5.44
CA GLY A 50 8.67 -0.12 -5.85
C GLY A 50 9.52 -0.66 -4.70
N TYR A 51 9.84 -1.95 -4.75
CA TYR A 51 10.64 -2.62 -3.71
C TYR A 51 12.10 -2.17 -3.69
N GLY A 52 12.65 -1.83 -4.85
CA GLY A 52 14.09 -1.58 -5.06
C GLY A 52 14.55 -0.15 -4.80
N CYS A 53 13.85 0.64 -3.98
CA CYS A 53 14.22 2.05 -3.72
C CYS A 53 15.53 2.23 -2.94
N ALA A 54 16.06 1.18 -2.31
CA ALA A 54 17.30 1.23 -1.53
C ALA A 54 17.28 2.38 -0.49
N ASP A 55 18.36 3.17 -0.41
CA ASP A 55 18.47 4.25 0.58
C ASP A 55 17.51 5.42 0.34
N HIS A 56 16.84 5.49 -0.81
CA HIS A 56 15.75 6.46 -1.03
C HIS A 56 14.56 6.27 -0.07
N PHE A 57 14.44 5.10 0.57
CA PHE A 57 13.47 4.95 1.66
C PHE A 57 13.72 5.91 2.83
N TYR A 58 14.93 6.47 3.01
CA TYR A 58 15.21 7.45 4.04
C TYR A 58 14.75 8.87 3.68
N GLU A 59 14.48 9.14 2.42
CA GLU A 59 14.07 10.45 1.95
C GLU A 59 12.62 10.76 2.33
N SER A 60 12.38 11.97 2.81
CA SER A 60 11.04 12.45 3.16
C SER A 60 10.13 12.50 1.93
N ASP A 61 10.71 12.84 0.77
CA ASP A 61 9.99 12.95 -0.50
C ASP A 61 9.45 11.59 -0.97
N THR A 62 10.16 10.49 -0.71
CA THR A 62 9.65 9.16 -1.02
C THR A 62 8.35 8.86 -0.27
N LEU A 63 8.29 9.21 1.02
CA LEU A 63 7.06 9.08 1.81
C LEU A 63 5.96 10.01 1.30
N LEU A 64 6.29 11.27 1.01
CA LEU A 64 5.34 12.23 0.47
C LEU A 64 4.71 11.75 -0.84
N HIS A 65 5.55 11.33 -1.79
CA HIS A 65 5.07 10.82 -3.08
C HIS A 65 4.23 9.56 -2.93
N CYS A 66 4.56 8.66 -1.99
CA CYS A 66 3.71 7.50 -1.68
C CYS A 66 2.31 7.93 -1.23
N PHE A 67 2.18 8.94 -0.38
CA PHE A 67 0.88 9.46 0.04
C PHE A 67 0.15 10.19 -1.08
N GLN A 68 0.85 10.87 -1.98
CA GLN A 68 0.23 11.48 -3.17
C GLN A 68 -0.37 10.42 -4.11
N VAL A 69 0.35 9.32 -4.33
CA VAL A 69 -0.17 8.18 -5.10
C VAL A 69 -1.37 7.54 -4.38
N LEU A 70 -1.27 7.33 -3.05
CA LEU A 70 -2.39 6.80 -2.27
C LEU A 70 -3.62 7.70 -2.37
N LYS A 71 -3.44 9.04 -2.31
CA LYS A 71 -4.51 10.01 -2.53
C LYS A 71 -5.17 9.80 -3.89
N SER A 72 -4.37 9.72 -4.96
CA SER A 72 -4.89 9.49 -6.32
C SER A 72 -5.66 8.17 -6.44
N LEU A 73 -5.19 7.12 -5.76
CA LEU A 73 -5.91 5.85 -5.69
C LEU A 73 -7.26 5.98 -4.97
N LEU A 74 -7.30 6.69 -3.83
CA LEU A 74 -8.53 6.90 -3.05
C LEU A 74 -9.57 7.72 -3.83
N GLU A 75 -9.13 8.70 -4.62
CA GLU A 75 -9.99 9.56 -5.44
C GLU A 75 -10.48 8.88 -6.72
N SER A 76 -9.78 7.84 -7.19
CA SER A 76 -10.09 7.19 -8.46
C SER A 76 -11.48 6.51 -8.45
N PRO A 77 -12.29 6.66 -9.50
CA PRO A 77 -13.53 5.90 -9.64
C PRO A 77 -13.29 4.40 -9.83
N LEU A 78 -12.10 4.00 -10.28
CA LEU A 78 -11.76 2.58 -10.47
C LEU A 78 -11.66 1.81 -9.16
N THR A 79 -11.33 2.48 -8.06
CA THR A 79 -11.13 1.87 -6.74
C THR A 79 -12.41 1.75 -5.91
N GLN A 80 -13.55 2.17 -6.45
CA GLN A 80 -14.83 2.06 -5.76
C GLN A 80 -15.41 0.65 -5.87
N ASP A 81 -16.11 0.21 -4.82
CA ASP A 81 -16.81 -1.10 -4.71
C ASP A 81 -15.89 -2.34 -4.80
N ILE A 82 -14.62 -2.15 -4.52
CA ILE A 82 -13.62 -3.20 -4.39
C ILE A 82 -12.67 -2.85 -3.24
N ILE A 83 -12.37 -3.82 -2.40
CA ILE A 83 -11.33 -3.64 -1.37
C ILE A 83 -9.97 -3.65 -2.08
N CYS A 84 -9.23 -2.57 -1.92
CA CYS A 84 -7.87 -2.42 -2.44
C CYS A 84 -6.87 -2.60 -1.31
N ASP A 85 -5.87 -3.44 -1.54
CA ASP A 85 -4.77 -3.70 -0.63
C ASP A 85 -3.46 -3.39 -1.37
N VAL A 86 -2.82 -2.28 -0.97
CA VAL A 86 -1.62 -1.75 -1.62
C VAL A 86 -0.45 -1.68 -0.64
N GLY A 87 0.78 -1.81 -1.15
CA GLY A 87 2.00 -1.77 -0.36
C GLY A 87 2.72 -0.43 -0.47
N MET A 88 3.10 0.17 0.67
CA MET A 88 3.90 1.38 0.75
C MET A 88 4.62 1.51 2.10
N PRO A 89 5.72 2.31 2.17
CA PRO A 89 6.31 2.68 3.44
C PRO A 89 5.38 3.65 4.21
N VAL A 90 5.32 3.47 5.53
CA VAL A 90 4.60 4.38 6.44
C VAL A 90 5.49 4.68 7.63
N MET A 91 5.51 5.95 8.06
CA MET A 91 6.18 6.36 9.27
C MET A 91 5.17 6.52 10.42
N HIS A 92 5.44 5.84 11.53
CA HIS A 92 4.64 5.91 12.75
C HIS A 92 5.57 6.08 13.96
N HIS A 93 5.34 7.11 14.79
CA HIS A 93 6.21 7.46 15.92
C HIS A 93 7.71 7.52 15.56
N ASN A 94 8.03 8.17 14.42
CA ASN A 94 9.39 8.30 13.88
C ASN A 94 10.06 6.97 13.50
N VAL A 95 9.30 5.88 13.40
CA VAL A 95 9.76 4.57 12.92
C VAL A 95 9.16 4.28 11.55
N ARG A 96 9.99 3.84 10.63
CA ARG A 96 9.55 3.47 9.27
C ARG A 96 9.20 2.00 9.20
N TYR A 97 8.01 1.73 8.68
CA TYR A 97 7.47 0.38 8.49
C TYR A 97 7.17 0.12 7.02
N ASN A 98 7.39 -1.12 6.60
CA ASN A 98 6.87 -1.64 5.35
C ASN A 98 5.43 -2.09 5.60
N CYS A 99 4.45 -1.42 4.98
CA CYS A 99 3.04 -1.57 5.31
C CYS A 99 2.18 -2.00 4.13
N ARG A 100 1.10 -2.69 4.47
CA ARG A 100 -0.10 -2.80 3.62
C ARG A 100 -1.10 -1.72 4.05
N VAL A 101 -1.64 -0.99 3.09
CA VAL A 101 -2.73 -0.05 3.30
C VAL A 101 -3.96 -0.63 2.62
N ILE A 102 -5.02 -0.87 3.40
CA ILE A 102 -6.25 -1.50 2.94
C ILE A 102 -7.36 -0.47 3.01
N PHE A 103 -8.04 -0.27 1.88
CA PHE A 103 -9.07 0.75 1.76
C PHE A 103 -10.26 0.28 0.91
N LEU A 104 -11.39 0.91 1.10
CA LEU A 104 -12.64 0.71 0.37
C LEU A 104 -13.40 2.03 0.28
N ASN A 105 -13.87 2.39 -0.90
CA ASN A 105 -14.76 3.55 -1.11
C ASN A 105 -14.23 4.82 -0.40
N LYS A 106 -13.00 5.20 -0.69
CA LYS A 106 -12.27 6.34 -0.11
C LYS A 106 -11.97 6.25 1.39
N LYS A 107 -12.31 5.17 2.06
CA LYS A 107 -12.01 5.01 3.50
C LYS A 107 -10.88 4.03 3.69
N ILE A 108 -9.88 4.42 4.47
CA ILE A 108 -8.82 3.51 4.92
C ILE A 108 -9.40 2.63 6.02
N LEU A 109 -9.38 1.33 5.81
CA LEU A 109 -9.87 0.35 6.77
C LEU A 109 -8.83 0.09 7.86
N PHE A 110 -7.57 -0.13 7.44
CA PHE A 110 -6.44 -0.20 8.36
C PHE A 110 -5.11 -0.16 7.60
N ILE A 111 -4.04 0.11 8.34
CA ILE A 111 -2.65 0.06 7.89
C ILE A 111 -1.97 -1.06 8.66
N ARG A 112 -1.41 -2.04 7.95
CA ARG A 112 -0.78 -3.20 8.57
C ARG A 112 0.72 -3.21 8.31
N PRO A 113 1.54 -3.00 9.33
CA PRO A 113 2.99 -3.10 9.19
C PRO A 113 3.44 -4.56 9.14
N LYS A 114 4.51 -4.81 8.39
CA LYS A 114 5.16 -6.12 8.24
C LYS A 114 5.83 -6.53 9.55
N MET A 115 5.62 -7.77 9.96
CA MET A 115 6.15 -8.31 11.23
C MET A 115 7.46 -9.08 11.05
N LEU A 116 7.64 -9.74 9.91
CA LEU A 116 8.84 -10.51 9.59
C LEU A 116 9.48 -9.92 8.34
N LEU A 117 10.64 -9.29 8.50
CA LEU A 117 11.38 -8.64 7.42
C LEU A 117 12.32 -9.62 6.74
N ALA A 118 12.47 -9.50 5.42
CA ALA A 118 13.48 -10.25 4.68
C ALA A 118 14.88 -9.70 4.98
N ASN A 119 15.82 -10.57 5.27
CA ASN A 119 17.20 -10.20 5.56
C ASN A 119 18.19 -11.25 5.04
N TYR A 120 18.12 -11.54 3.75
CA TYR A 120 18.99 -12.51 3.07
C TYR A 120 19.33 -12.04 1.65
N GLY A 121 20.49 -12.43 1.13
CA GLY A 121 20.94 -12.06 -0.22
C GLY A 121 20.92 -10.55 -0.43
N ASN A 122 20.21 -10.10 -1.45
CA ASN A 122 20.01 -8.68 -1.77
C ASN A 122 18.84 -8.05 -1.02
N ASN A 123 18.07 -8.83 -0.27
CA ASN A 123 16.95 -8.34 0.50
C ASN A 123 17.43 -7.96 1.91
N ARG A 124 17.56 -6.68 2.18
CA ARG A 124 18.08 -6.12 3.42
C ARG A 124 17.09 -5.16 4.05
N GLU A 125 15.85 -5.61 4.28
CA GLU A 125 14.75 -4.75 4.75
C GLU A 125 15.04 -4.11 6.10
N PHE A 126 15.81 -4.77 6.99
CA PHE A 126 16.22 -4.20 8.28
C PHE A 126 17.08 -2.94 8.14
N ARG A 127 17.67 -2.68 6.97
CA ARG A 127 18.38 -1.44 6.71
C ARG A 127 17.43 -0.24 6.73
N TRP A 128 16.19 -0.40 6.24
CA TRP A 128 15.25 0.70 6.01
C TRP A 128 14.03 0.66 6.89
N PHE A 129 13.62 -0.53 7.35
CA PHE A 129 12.38 -0.77 8.07
C PHE A 129 12.60 -1.46 9.40
N SER A 130 11.67 -1.23 10.33
CA SER A 130 11.56 -1.98 11.57
C SER A 130 10.41 -3.00 11.47
N PRO A 131 10.56 -4.19 12.03
CA PRO A 131 9.44 -5.13 12.12
C PRO A 131 8.44 -4.63 13.17
N TRP A 132 7.16 -4.85 12.94
CA TRP A 132 6.15 -4.59 13.97
C TRP A 132 6.26 -5.66 15.07
N SER A 133 6.57 -5.23 16.28
CA SER A 133 6.86 -6.13 17.41
C SER A 133 5.68 -6.37 18.35
N ARG A 134 4.51 -5.76 18.07
CA ARG A 134 3.32 -5.83 18.93
C ARG A 134 2.19 -6.61 18.26
N PRO A 135 2.26 -7.95 18.17
CA PRO A 135 1.21 -8.75 17.56
C PRO A 135 -0.11 -8.57 18.33
N ARG A 136 -1.23 -8.51 17.62
CA ARG A 136 -2.58 -8.34 18.18
C ARG A 136 -2.81 -7.02 18.91
N TYR A 137 -1.95 -6.02 18.72
CA TYR A 137 -2.12 -4.69 19.27
C TYR A 137 -2.43 -3.70 18.15
N VAL A 138 -3.45 -2.88 18.35
CA VAL A 138 -3.87 -1.83 17.40
C VAL A 138 -3.54 -0.49 18.01
N GLU A 139 -2.91 0.38 17.23
CA GLU A 139 -2.60 1.76 17.60
C GLU A 139 -3.33 2.72 16.66
N GLU A 140 -3.66 3.89 17.16
CA GLU A 140 -4.14 4.98 16.33
C GLU A 140 -3.03 5.51 15.44
N TYR A 141 -3.36 5.80 14.19
CA TYR A 141 -2.47 6.43 13.22
C TYR A 141 -3.08 7.74 12.72
N PHE A 142 -2.33 8.82 12.89
CA PHE A 142 -2.74 10.12 12.39
C PHE A 142 -2.43 10.22 10.89
N LEU A 143 -3.46 10.17 10.08
CA LEU A 143 -3.34 10.29 8.63
C LEU A 143 -2.77 11.67 8.24
N PRO A 144 -1.90 11.76 7.24
CA PRO A 144 -1.48 13.04 6.68
C PRO A 144 -2.70 13.86 6.20
N ARG A 145 -2.63 15.19 6.33
CA ARG A 145 -3.73 16.10 5.99
C ARG A 145 -4.34 15.83 4.62
N MET A 146 -3.50 15.60 3.60
CA MET A 146 -3.96 15.29 2.25
C MET A 146 -4.83 14.04 2.15
N ILE A 147 -4.66 13.08 3.07
CA ILE A 147 -5.45 11.85 3.13
C ILE A 147 -6.72 12.09 3.94
N GLN A 148 -6.63 12.83 5.06
CA GLN A 148 -7.80 13.23 5.84
C GLN A 148 -8.83 13.98 4.95
N ASP A 149 -8.37 14.90 4.10
CA ASP A 149 -9.22 15.71 3.23
C ASP A 149 -10.02 14.85 2.22
N VAL A 150 -9.46 13.73 1.79
CA VAL A 150 -10.12 12.81 0.83
C VAL A 150 -11.00 11.79 1.55
N THR A 151 -10.55 11.31 2.71
CA THR A 151 -11.21 10.22 3.43
C THR A 151 -12.23 10.71 4.44
N GLU A 152 -12.13 11.95 4.89
CA GLU A 152 -12.92 12.51 6.01
C GLU A 152 -12.74 11.68 7.30
N GLN A 153 -11.50 11.22 7.56
CA GLN A 153 -11.11 10.43 8.72
C GLN A 153 -10.14 11.19 9.62
#